data_d01be664670ec3f6bedc404945fcb631
#
_entry.id   d01be664670ec3f6bedc404945fcb631
#
_cell.length_a   1.000
_cell.length_b   1.000
_cell.length_c   1.000
_cell.angle_alpha   90.00
_cell.angle_beta   90.00
_cell.angle_gamma   90.00
#
_symmetry.space_group_name_H-M   'P 1'
#
loop_
_entity.id
_entity.type
_entity.pdbx_description
1 polymer ?
#
loop_
_entity_poly.entity_id
_entity_poly.type
_entity_poly.pdbx_seq_one_letter_code
_entity_poly.pdbx_strand_id
1 'polypeptide(L)'
;MRVLLDTHLLLWALSSPERLSNPARQRINSSEVYASAASIWEISIKSALGKLKADPNEVLAGVEPAGFNHLPIAGGHAAKVVELPPIHKDPFDRLLVAQARFEPMILLTDNDLLRGYGDFVEVV
;
A
#
# COMPACT_ATOMS: atom_id res chain seq x y z
N MET A 1 -12.81 10.00 3.13
CA MET A 1 -11.68 9.34 3.85
C MET A 1 -10.63 8.91 2.84
N ARG A 2 -9.37 9.16 3.14
CA ARG A 2 -8.26 8.73 2.28
C ARG A 2 -7.68 7.43 2.80
N VAL A 3 -7.49 6.44 1.93
CA VAL A 3 -6.84 5.18 2.28
C VAL A 3 -5.67 4.91 1.35
N LEU A 4 -4.58 4.41 1.91
CA LEU A 4 -3.42 3.93 1.18
C LEU A 4 -3.46 2.40 1.19
N LEU A 5 -3.38 1.78 0.02
CA LEU A 5 -3.36 0.32 -0.05
C LEU A 5 -1.94 -0.19 0.16
N ASP A 6 -1.80 -1.30 0.89
CA ASP A 6 -0.53 -2.01 0.86
C ASP A 6 -0.34 -2.69 -0.50
N THR A 7 0.85 -3.20 -0.74
CA THR A 7 1.21 -3.72 -2.07
C THR A 7 0.33 -4.90 -2.49
N HIS A 8 0.03 -5.84 -1.59
CA HIS A 8 -0.81 -6.99 -1.93
C HIS A 8 -2.24 -6.59 -2.26
N LEU A 9 -2.83 -5.68 -1.46
CA LEU A 9 -4.19 -5.20 -1.73
C LEU A 9 -4.25 -4.44 -3.05
N LEU A 10 -3.22 -3.66 -3.37
CA LEU A 10 -3.14 -2.97 -4.65
C LEU A 10 -3.13 -3.97 -5.81
N LEU A 11 -2.29 -4.99 -5.74
CA LEU A 11 -2.23 -6.03 -6.78
C LEU A 11 -3.58 -6.72 -6.95
N TRP A 12 -4.21 -7.12 -5.85
CA TRP A 12 -5.50 -7.80 -5.91
C TRP A 12 -6.59 -6.88 -6.44
N ALA A 13 -6.62 -5.63 -6.02
CA ALA A 13 -7.62 -4.67 -6.51
C ALA A 13 -7.54 -4.47 -8.03
N LEU A 14 -6.34 -4.49 -8.59
CA LEU A 14 -6.14 -4.25 -10.02
C LEU A 14 -6.20 -5.51 -10.89
N SER A 15 -5.83 -6.67 -10.36
CA SER A 15 -5.69 -7.89 -11.18
C SER A 15 -6.48 -9.10 -10.68
N SER A 16 -6.87 -9.15 -9.43
CA SER A 16 -7.55 -10.31 -8.83
C SER A 16 -8.50 -9.88 -7.72
N PRO A 17 -9.50 -9.01 -8.04
CA PRO A 17 -10.37 -8.44 -6.99
C PRO A 17 -11.16 -9.48 -6.19
N GLU A 18 -11.35 -10.69 -6.71
CA GLU A 18 -11.96 -11.79 -6.00
C GLU A 18 -11.16 -12.25 -4.77
N ARG A 19 -9.88 -11.90 -4.68
CA ARG A 19 -9.03 -12.22 -3.54
C ARG A 19 -9.20 -11.24 -2.38
N LEU A 20 -9.81 -10.10 -2.63
CA LEU A 20 -10.09 -9.12 -1.58
C LEU A 20 -11.20 -9.61 -0.65
N SER A 21 -11.03 -9.41 0.65
CA SER A 21 -12.10 -9.66 1.63
C SER A 21 -13.26 -8.67 1.41
N ASN A 22 -14.44 -9.01 1.93
CA ASN A 22 -15.58 -8.09 1.87
C ASN A 22 -15.29 -6.76 2.58
N PRO A 23 -14.68 -6.72 3.77
CA PRO A 23 -14.28 -5.45 4.38
C PRO A 23 -13.33 -4.64 3.52
N ALA A 24 -12.36 -5.28 2.85
CA ALA A 24 -11.45 -4.59 1.95
C ALA A 24 -12.18 -3.96 0.78
N ARG A 25 -13.08 -4.71 0.13
CA ARG A 25 -13.88 -4.20 -0.99
C ARG A 25 -14.73 -3.02 -0.58
N GLN A 26 -15.40 -3.11 0.56
CA GLN A 26 -16.27 -2.04 1.05
C GLN A 26 -15.47 -0.77 1.31
N ARG A 27 -14.31 -0.90 1.94
CA ARG A 27 -13.46 0.25 2.24
C ARG A 27 -12.91 0.90 0.97
N ILE A 28 -12.46 0.09 0.01
CA ILE A 28 -11.96 0.59 -1.27
C ILE A 28 -13.07 1.33 -2.03
N ASN A 29 -14.27 0.76 -2.07
CA ASN A 29 -15.38 1.35 -2.82
C ASN A 29 -15.92 2.63 -2.19
N SER A 30 -15.72 2.84 -0.89
CA SER A 30 -16.25 3.99 -0.15
C SER A 30 -15.22 5.06 0.17
N SER A 31 -14.00 4.93 -0.31
CA SER A 31 -12.87 5.80 0.09
C SER A 31 -12.20 6.43 -1.13
N GLU A 32 -11.44 7.48 -0.86
CA GLU A 32 -10.48 8.04 -1.81
C GLU A 32 -9.19 7.22 -1.68
N VAL A 33 -8.89 6.41 -2.69
CA VAL A 33 -7.84 5.37 -2.64
C VAL A 33 -6.55 5.87 -3.26
N TYR A 34 -5.44 5.56 -2.61
CA TYR A 34 -4.09 5.92 -3.04
C TYR A 34 -3.22 4.68 -3.22
N ALA A 35 -2.42 4.70 -4.28
CA ALA A 35 -1.39 3.71 -4.58
C ALA A 35 -0.03 4.40 -4.47
N SER A 36 0.85 3.88 -3.62
CA SER A 36 2.16 4.47 -3.40
C SER A 36 3.16 4.05 -4.49
N ALA A 37 4.05 4.97 -4.84
CA ALA A 37 5.23 4.65 -5.65
C ALA A 37 6.10 3.57 -4.99
N ALA A 38 6.07 3.45 -3.66
CA ALA A 38 6.77 2.39 -2.92
C ALA A 38 6.26 1.00 -3.33
N SER A 39 4.95 0.85 -3.53
CA SER A 39 4.36 -0.42 -3.99
C SER A 39 4.80 -0.77 -5.41
N ILE A 40 4.84 0.21 -6.31
CA ILE A 40 5.34 0.00 -7.68
C ILE A 40 6.80 -0.45 -7.65
N TRP A 41 7.60 0.15 -6.81
CA TRP A 41 9.01 -0.20 -6.64
C TRP A 41 9.18 -1.61 -6.07
N GLU A 42 8.42 -1.96 -5.05
CA GLU A 42 8.43 -3.32 -4.50
C GLU A 42 8.10 -4.36 -5.56
N ILE A 43 7.04 -4.12 -6.34
CA ILE A 43 6.61 -5.00 -7.43
C ILE A 43 7.73 -5.15 -8.47
N SER A 44 8.37 -4.04 -8.84
CA SER A 44 9.47 -4.04 -9.80
C SER A 44 10.64 -4.92 -9.34
N ILE A 45 11.05 -4.78 -8.07
CA ILE A 45 12.14 -5.58 -7.50
C ILE A 45 11.77 -7.06 -7.45
N LYS A 46 10.60 -7.39 -6.92
CA LYS A 46 10.16 -8.78 -6.75
C LYS A 46 9.90 -9.47 -8.10
N SER A 47 9.39 -8.74 -9.05
CA SER A 47 9.19 -9.23 -10.41
C SER A 47 10.53 -9.56 -11.09
N ALA A 48 11.52 -8.67 -10.96
CA ALA A 48 12.85 -8.90 -11.51
C ALA A 48 13.56 -10.10 -10.90
N LEU A 49 13.27 -10.40 -9.62
CA LEU A 49 13.83 -11.56 -8.90
C LEU A 49 13.05 -12.85 -9.15
N GLY A 50 12.00 -12.82 -9.94
CA GLY A 50 11.15 -13.99 -10.19
C GLY A 50 10.26 -14.39 -9.01
N LYS A 51 10.15 -13.54 -7.98
CA LYS A 51 9.36 -13.83 -6.78
C LYS A 51 7.89 -13.44 -6.92
N LEU A 52 7.55 -12.67 -7.95
CA LEU A 52 6.22 -12.16 -8.18
C LEU A 52 5.94 -12.14 -9.68
N LYS A 53 4.79 -12.69 -10.09
CA LYS A 53 4.34 -12.62 -11.49
C LYS A 53 3.44 -11.41 -11.66
N ALA A 54 4.04 -10.26 -11.87
CA ALA A 54 3.33 -9.02 -12.15
C ALA A 54 4.23 -8.11 -12.98
N ASP A 55 3.64 -7.34 -13.88
CA ASP A 55 4.36 -6.33 -14.65
C ASP A 55 4.16 -4.98 -13.96
N PRO A 56 5.24 -4.36 -13.42
CA PRO A 56 5.11 -3.08 -12.73
C PRO A 56 4.55 -1.97 -13.62
N ASN A 57 4.80 -2.02 -14.92
CA ASN A 57 4.26 -1.03 -15.85
C ASN A 57 2.74 -1.19 -16.04
N GLU A 58 2.24 -2.42 -16.05
CA GLU A 58 0.79 -2.68 -16.12
C GLU A 58 0.10 -2.23 -14.84
N VAL A 59 0.71 -2.49 -13.68
CA VAL A 59 0.18 -2.03 -12.40
C VAL A 59 0.11 -0.50 -12.38
N LEU A 60 1.20 0.16 -12.76
CA LEU A 60 1.25 1.62 -12.83
C LEU A 60 0.15 2.17 -13.75
N ALA A 61 0.00 1.60 -14.94
CA ALA A 61 -1.01 2.03 -15.90
C ALA A 61 -2.44 1.77 -15.42
N GLY A 62 -2.65 0.81 -14.54
CA GLY A 62 -3.97 0.45 -14.03
C GLY A 62 -4.48 1.33 -12.90
N VAL A 63 -3.64 2.14 -12.26
CA VAL A 63 -4.00 2.91 -11.07
C VAL A 63 -5.12 3.93 -11.37
N GLU A 64 -4.91 4.82 -12.34
CA GLU A 64 -5.89 5.87 -12.66
C GLU A 64 -7.20 5.31 -13.23
N PRO A 65 -7.18 4.34 -14.18
CA PRO A 65 -8.43 3.75 -14.66
C PRO A 65 -9.27 3.08 -13.58
N ALA A 66 -8.63 2.59 -12.50
CA ALA A 66 -9.35 2.02 -11.36
C ALA A 66 -9.98 3.09 -10.46
N GLY A 67 -9.72 4.36 -10.72
CA GLY A 67 -10.18 5.47 -9.90
C GLY A 67 -9.26 5.76 -8.72
N PHE A 68 -8.06 5.22 -8.71
CA PHE A 68 -7.08 5.42 -7.63
C PHE A 68 -6.16 6.60 -7.95
N ASN A 69 -5.64 7.20 -6.88
CA ASN A 69 -4.68 8.31 -6.97
C ASN A 69 -3.27 7.79 -6.74
N HIS A 70 -2.29 8.41 -7.35
CA HIS A 70 -0.89 8.14 -7.07
C HIS A 70 -0.41 8.89 -5.83
N LEU A 71 0.38 8.21 -4.99
CA LEU A 71 1.08 8.84 -3.87
C LEU A 71 2.58 8.74 -4.12
N PRO A 72 3.24 9.85 -4.51
CA PRO A 72 4.70 9.83 -4.66
C PRO A 72 5.39 9.70 -3.32
N ILE A 73 6.63 9.20 -3.33
CA ILE A 73 7.47 9.17 -2.14
C ILE A 73 8.15 10.52 -2.03
N ALA A 74 7.81 11.28 -0.98
CA ALA A 74 8.50 12.53 -0.66
C ALA A 74 9.69 12.25 0.26
N GLY A 75 10.68 13.14 0.23
CA GLY A 75 11.83 13.04 1.14
C GLY A 75 11.42 12.99 2.60
N GLY A 76 10.36 13.73 2.97
CA GLY A 76 9.80 13.71 4.32
C GLY A 76 9.25 12.35 4.74
N HIS A 77 8.63 11.61 3.82
CA HIS A 77 8.17 10.24 4.10
C HIS A 77 9.36 9.34 4.44
N ALA A 78 10.40 9.37 3.60
CA ALA A 78 11.58 8.54 3.79
C ALA A 78 12.31 8.88 5.09
N ALA A 79 12.45 10.17 5.40
CA ALA A 79 13.13 10.63 6.61
C ALA A 79 12.41 10.19 7.89
N LYS A 80 11.08 10.11 7.85
CA LYS A 80 10.27 9.78 9.02
C LYS A 80 10.20 8.30 9.34
N VAL A 81 10.69 7.42 8.46
CA VAL A 81 10.75 5.98 8.75
C VAL A 81 11.52 5.70 10.04
N VAL A 82 12.55 6.48 10.35
CA VAL A 82 13.36 6.33 11.58
C VAL A 82 12.52 6.52 12.87
N GLU A 83 11.42 7.26 12.80
CA GLU A 83 10.55 7.51 13.95
C GLU A 83 9.60 6.35 14.27
N LEU A 84 9.50 5.36 13.38
CA LEU A 84 8.62 4.22 13.57
C LEU A 84 9.23 3.23 14.57
N PRO A 85 8.41 2.64 15.47
CA PRO A 85 8.90 1.56 16.32
C PRO A 85 9.33 0.34 15.49
N PRO A 86 10.26 -0.49 16.00
CA PRO A 86 10.81 -1.63 15.25
C PRO A 86 9.89 -2.85 15.27
N ILE A 87 8.65 -2.70 14.81
CA ILE A 87 7.65 -3.77 14.82
C ILE A 87 7.84 -4.72 13.65
N HIS A 88 8.18 -4.18 12.47
CA HIS A 88 8.37 -4.94 11.24
C HIS A 88 9.69 -4.56 10.58
N LYS A 89 10.31 -5.49 9.88
CA LYS A 89 11.64 -5.27 9.27
C LYS A 89 11.57 -4.90 7.80
N ASP A 90 10.45 -5.21 7.13
CA ASP A 90 10.31 -4.98 5.69
C ASP A 90 10.35 -3.48 5.38
N PRO A 91 11.33 -3.01 4.59
CA PRO A 91 11.48 -1.58 4.33
C PRO A 91 10.33 -0.99 3.51
N PHE A 92 9.69 -1.78 2.64
CA PHE A 92 8.55 -1.31 1.85
C PHE A 92 7.34 -1.09 2.74
N ASP A 93 7.01 -2.06 3.62
CA ASP A 93 5.92 -1.92 4.56
C ASP A 93 6.15 -0.75 5.51
N ARG A 94 7.38 -0.59 6.02
CA ARG A 94 7.72 0.53 6.89
C ARG A 94 7.54 1.88 6.18
N LEU A 95 7.90 1.96 4.91
CA LEU A 95 7.72 3.19 4.14
C LEU A 95 6.23 3.50 3.92
N LEU A 96 5.42 2.49 3.62
CA LEU A 96 3.97 2.67 3.52
C LEU A 96 3.36 3.14 4.84
N VAL A 97 3.80 2.57 5.98
CA VAL A 97 3.37 3.00 7.30
C VAL A 97 3.74 4.47 7.54
N ALA A 98 4.96 4.87 7.20
CA ALA A 98 5.40 6.26 7.34
C ALA A 98 4.55 7.20 6.48
N GLN A 99 4.30 6.83 5.23
CA GLN A 99 3.45 7.63 4.34
C GLN A 99 2.05 7.82 4.94
N ALA A 100 1.40 6.73 5.34
CA ALA A 100 0.04 6.80 5.89
C ALA A 100 -0.02 7.63 7.17
N ARG A 101 0.96 7.48 8.06
CA ARG A 101 0.99 8.21 9.32
C ARG A 101 1.13 9.72 9.13
N PHE A 102 1.95 10.13 8.19
CA PHE A 102 2.35 11.53 8.05
C PHE A 102 1.60 12.31 6.97
N GLU A 103 0.88 11.67 6.06
CA GLU A 103 0.01 12.36 5.08
C GLU A 103 -1.11 13.19 5.74
N PRO A 104 -1.94 12.77 6.72
CA PRO A 104 -2.24 11.41 7.17
C PRO A 104 -3.36 10.74 6.35
N MET A 105 -3.37 9.43 6.36
CA MET A 105 -4.44 8.61 5.77
C MET A 105 -4.45 7.22 6.44
N ILE A 106 -5.49 6.44 6.20
CA ILE A 106 -5.57 5.07 6.71
C ILE A 106 -4.71 4.16 5.83
N LEU A 107 -3.88 3.32 6.45
CA LEU A 107 -3.21 2.22 5.75
C LEU A 107 -4.11 1.00 5.78
N LEU A 108 -4.56 0.56 4.62
CA LEU A 108 -5.38 -0.63 4.47
C LEU A 108 -4.46 -1.80 4.13
N THR A 109 -4.49 -2.86 4.94
CA THR A 109 -3.57 -3.99 4.82
C THR A 109 -4.24 -5.29 5.26
N ASP A 110 -3.72 -6.42 4.80
CA ASP A 110 -4.10 -7.73 5.33
C ASP A 110 -3.07 -8.28 6.31
N ASN A 111 -1.99 -7.55 6.56
CA ASN A 111 -0.92 -7.95 7.47
C ASN A 111 -1.22 -7.49 8.90
N ASP A 112 -1.66 -8.43 9.74
CA ASP A 112 -2.02 -8.15 11.13
C ASP A 112 -0.87 -7.56 11.95
N LEU A 113 0.37 -7.88 11.61
CA LEU A 113 1.56 -7.35 12.28
C LEU A 113 1.62 -5.82 12.24
N LEU A 114 1.13 -5.20 11.17
CA LEU A 114 1.17 -3.75 11.02
C LEU A 114 0.22 -3.01 11.95
N ARG A 115 -0.74 -3.70 12.55
CA ARG A 115 -1.69 -3.12 13.50
C ARG A 115 -0.98 -2.42 14.66
N GLY A 116 0.18 -2.91 15.05
CA GLY A 116 0.97 -2.35 16.15
C GLY A 116 1.49 -0.93 15.92
N TYR A 117 1.47 -0.44 14.67
CA TYR A 117 1.95 0.91 14.39
C TYR A 117 0.95 2.01 14.78
N GLY A 118 -0.32 1.70 14.97
CA GLY A 118 -1.32 2.67 15.41
C GLY A 118 -2.71 2.47 14.83
N ASP A 119 -3.65 3.29 15.28
CA ASP A 119 -5.06 3.22 14.89
C ASP A 119 -5.30 3.60 13.43
N PHE A 120 -4.33 4.24 12.77
CA PHE A 120 -4.42 4.56 11.35
C PHE A 120 -4.22 3.32 10.45
N VAL A 121 -3.83 2.18 11.02
CA VAL A 121 -3.73 0.91 10.29
C VAL A 121 -5.04 0.15 10.45
N GLU A 122 -5.68 -0.16 9.32
CA GLU A 122 -6.89 -0.96 9.29
C GLU A 122 -6.59 -2.29 8.63
N VAL A 123 -6.75 -3.38 9.37
CA VAL A 123 -6.52 -4.74 8.86
C VAL A 123 -7.83 -5.33 8.34
N VAL A 124 -7.79 -5.80 7.10
CA VAL A 124 -8.98 -6.30 6.38
C VAL A 124 -8.81 -7.69 5.81
#